data_8172cc943f0b6602f38ce14ea7e9b12b
#
_entry.id   8172cc943f0b6602f38ce14ea7e9b12b
#
_cell.length_a   1.000
_cell.length_b   1.000
_cell.length_c   1.000
_cell.angle_alpha   90.00
_cell.angle_beta   90.00
_cell.angle_gamma   90.00
#
_symmetry.space_group_name_H-M   'P 1'
#
loop_
_entity.id
_entity.type
_entity.pdbx_description
1 polymer ?
#
loop_
_entity_poly.entity_id
_entity_poly.type
_entity_poly.pdbx_seq_one_letter_code
_entity_poly.pdbx_strand_id
1 'polypeptide(L)'
;MPTFFEQLIAKLWNRLQGRGRGTRHETRNLDLGSRVVDGQVTRSHVGLSNARRAMHLAALGRTGTGKSFFLRYLMSQDLEALRGLLCFDLHGDLTPFLLRAISALERRLHCDLSDRLIVIDPADPTYSVGFNPLEQEVPNFVQIAEFAALLRMRWGLDHFGARTDELLRNSLYVLSANQYTLLELAPLLTHGGFRAACLKKVQNAEVRQYFETRFDQTSDAMRATMREPILNKTSAFTADPHFRHIVGQAHSTFSIREAMDQGHWVLVNLPKGRLGEQAMTLASLLFTMVKNALFTREKRSLYSVYADEIQNLVAYGSGIDTVLSEARKFDVGIVSANQFLEQYPAEMRAAILAVGTHVFFQLSSMDSAQVSQALDGGRSLGERLKNLPQRHCIVKSASDRWTEVEVPTVREAKVDYTDLLNRSRLTRGRARAHIERDIAERQAGINRSVDEVLDAWE
;
A
#
# COMPACT_ATOMS: atom_id res chain seq x y z
N MET A 1 -28.41 36.59 6.34
CA MET A 1 -28.45 35.59 7.46
C MET A 1 -28.54 34.22 6.84
N PRO A 2 -27.66 33.28 7.19
CA PRO A 2 -27.74 31.94 6.66
C PRO A 2 -29.05 31.27 7.07
N THR A 3 -29.64 30.52 6.14
CA THR A 3 -30.92 29.84 6.39
C THR A 3 -30.75 28.75 7.46
N PHE A 4 -31.84 28.39 8.14
CA PHE A 4 -31.86 27.31 9.15
C PHE A 4 -31.21 26.00 8.61
N PHE A 5 -31.35 25.74 7.30
CA PHE A 5 -30.79 24.58 6.61
C PHE A 5 -29.26 24.67 6.48
N GLU A 6 -28.71 25.84 6.16
CA GLU A 6 -27.26 26.08 6.11
C GLU A 6 -26.60 25.97 7.50
N GLN A 7 -27.28 26.40 8.54
CA GLN A 7 -26.81 26.21 9.92
C GLN A 7 -26.86 24.75 10.36
N LEU A 8 -27.86 24.00 9.90
CA LEU A 8 -27.95 22.56 10.16
C LEU A 8 -26.87 21.78 9.45
N ILE A 9 -26.60 22.11 8.18
CA ILE A 9 -25.52 21.53 7.37
C ILE A 9 -24.16 21.88 7.97
N ALA A 10 -23.92 23.12 8.37
CA ALA A 10 -22.68 23.52 9.03
C ALA A 10 -22.47 22.81 10.39
N LYS A 11 -23.54 22.57 11.17
CA LYS A 11 -23.49 21.79 12.42
C LYS A 11 -23.22 20.30 12.14
N LEU A 12 -23.80 19.71 11.12
CA LEU A 12 -23.54 18.35 10.67
C LEU A 12 -22.11 18.22 10.14
N TRP A 13 -21.66 19.18 9.33
CA TRP A 13 -20.30 19.24 8.78
C TRP A 13 -19.23 19.36 9.88
N ASN A 14 -19.47 20.23 10.89
CA ASN A 14 -18.59 20.36 12.04
C ASN A 14 -18.60 19.10 12.94
N ARG A 15 -19.69 18.34 12.98
CA ARG A 15 -19.75 17.02 13.63
C ARG A 15 -18.98 15.97 12.85
N LEU A 16 -19.02 16.00 11.53
CA LEU A 16 -18.30 15.06 10.64
C LEU A 16 -16.80 15.37 10.56
N GLN A 17 -16.41 16.66 10.68
CA GLN A 17 -15.00 17.08 10.67
C GLN A 17 -14.28 16.98 12.02
N GLY A 18 -14.92 16.46 13.06
CA GLY A 18 -14.25 16.18 14.35
C GLY A 18 -13.75 17.39 15.11
N ARG A 19 -14.32 18.58 14.89
CA ARG A 19 -14.08 19.76 15.74
C ARG A 19 -15.06 19.77 16.91
N GLY A 20 -14.69 19.10 17.98
CA GLY A 20 -15.31 19.25 19.28
C GLY A 20 -16.15 18.06 19.77
N ARG A 21 -15.58 17.32 20.68
CA ARG A 21 -16.03 16.16 21.48
C ARG A 21 -15.85 14.82 20.79
N GLY A 22 -14.94 14.00 21.34
CA GLY A 22 -14.72 12.61 20.96
C GLY A 22 -16.06 11.89 20.78
N THR A 23 -16.29 11.48 19.55
CA THR A 23 -17.54 10.83 19.18
C THR A 23 -17.57 9.44 19.82
N ARG A 24 -18.72 9.03 20.37
CA ARG A 24 -18.97 7.69 20.95
C ARG A 24 -18.53 6.52 20.02
N HIS A 25 -18.18 6.78 18.76
CA HIS A 25 -17.71 5.80 17.78
C HIS A 25 -16.21 5.41 17.93
N GLU A 26 -15.35 6.31 18.43
CA GLU A 26 -13.91 6.02 18.59
C GLU A 26 -13.60 5.00 19.70
N THR A 27 -14.49 4.81 20.65
CA THR A 27 -14.29 3.92 21.80
C THR A 27 -14.79 2.49 21.60
N ARG A 28 -15.45 2.19 20.47
CA ARG A 28 -15.98 0.84 20.26
C ARG A 28 -14.85 -0.12 19.84
N ASN A 29 -14.68 -1.19 20.63
CA ASN A 29 -13.74 -2.28 20.29
C ASN A 29 -14.10 -2.90 18.93
N LEU A 30 -13.07 -3.33 18.20
CA LEU A 30 -13.25 -4.14 17.00
C LEU A 30 -13.71 -5.54 17.44
N ASP A 31 -14.82 -6.00 16.92
CA ASP A 31 -15.36 -7.34 17.20
C ASP A 31 -14.67 -8.37 16.29
N LEU A 32 -14.12 -9.42 16.86
CA LEU A 32 -13.48 -10.53 16.15
C LEU A 32 -14.44 -11.69 15.88
N GLY A 33 -15.61 -11.69 16.54
CA GLY A 33 -16.66 -12.70 16.40
C GLY A 33 -17.18 -13.27 17.71
N SER A 34 -18.06 -14.23 17.62
CA SER A 34 -18.72 -14.88 18.75
C SER A 34 -17.83 -15.94 19.38
N ARG A 35 -17.71 -15.92 20.70
CA ARG A 35 -16.93 -16.92 21.46
C ARG A 35 -17.56 -18.31 21.34
N VAL A 36 -16.73 -19.31 21.12
CA VAL A 36 -17.13 -20.72 21.12
C VAL A 36 -16.66 -21.38 22.43
N VAL A 37 -17.58 -22.06 23.13
CA VAL A 37 -17.30 -22.80 24.37
C VAL A 37 -17.88 -24.20 24.21
N ASP A 38 -17.08 -25.21 24.43
CA ASP A 38 -17.47 -26.62 24.28
C ASP A 38 -18.15 -26.95 22.94
N GLY A 39 -17.63 -26.32 21.86
CA GLY A 39 -18.14 -26.50 20.50
C GLY A 39 -19.42 -25.71 20.18
N GLN A 40 -19.98 -24.97 21.14
CA GLN A 40 -21.18 -24.16 20.96
C GLN A 40 -20.88 -22.69 20.85
N VAL A 41 -21.48 -22.01 19.86
CA VAL A 41 -21.37 -20.57 19.67
C VAL A 41 -22.18 -19.85 20.75
N THR A 42 -21.54 -18.96 21.48
CA THR A 42 -22.18 -18.17 22.55
C THR A 42 -22.57 -16.77 22.06
N ARG A 43 -23.35 -16.06 22.89
CA ARG A 43 -23.69 -14.64 22.63
C ARG A 43 -22.58 -13.67 23.03
N SER A 44 -21.52 -14.14 23.67
CA SER A 44 -20.40 -13.29 24.05
C SER A 44 -19.43 -13.11 22.88
N HIS A 45 -18.98 -11.90 22.68
CA HIS A 45 -18.06 -11.54 21.59
C HIS A 45 -16.64 -11.33 22.11
N VAL A 46 -15.67 -11.55 21.25
CA VAL A 46 -14.25 -11.24 21.51
C VAL A 46 -13.91 -9.92 20.87
N GLY A 47 -13.61 -8.92 21.69
CA GLY A 47 -13.32 -7.54 21.23
C GLY A 47 -11.83 -7.20 21.29
N LEU A 48 -11.36 -6.40 20.35
CA LEU A 48 -10.00 -5.89 20.28
C LEU A 48 -10.00 -4.36 20.40
N SER A 49 -9.37 -3.83 21.46
CA SER A 49 -9.27 -2.39 21.67
C SER A 49 -8.37 -1.71 20.63
N ASN A 50 -8.52 -0.40 20.43
CA ASN A 50 -7.68 0.37 19.50
C ASN A 50 -6.18 0.25 19.84
N ALA A 51 -5.82 0.27 21.13
CA ALA A 51 -4.45 0.08 21.57
C ALA A 51 -3.89 -1.31 21.19
N ARG A 52 -4.71 -2.36 21.27
CA ARG A 52 -4.32 -3.70 20.82
C ARG A 52 -4.28 -3.81 19.29
N ARG A 53 -5.17 -3.11 18.58
CA ARG A 53 -5.13 -3.04 17.11
C ARG A 53 -3.83 -2.42 16.59
N ALA A 54 -3.33 -1.38 17.25
CA ALA A 54 -2.03 -0.77 16.92
C ALA A 54 -0.84 -1.74 17.12
N MET A 55 -1.03 -2.83 17.88
CA MET A 55 -0.03 -3.90 18.05
C MET A 55 -0.09 -4.96 16.95
N HIS A 56 -0.82 -4.70 15.88
CA HIS A 56 -1.01 -5.54 14.69
C HIS A 56 -1.79 -6.82 14.93
N LEU A 57 -2.31 -7.38 13.84
CA LEU A 57 -3.05 -8.63 13.80
C LEU A 57 -2.55 -9.48 12.62
N ALA A 58 -2.18 -10.73 12.89
CA ALA A 58 -1.84 -11.72 11.87
C ALA A 58 -2.88 -12.82 11.83
N ALA A 59 -3.52 -13.01 10.66
CA ALA A 59 -4.47 -14.08 10.40
C ALA A 59 -3.81 -15.16 9.54
N LEU A 60 -3.84 -16.41 9.99
CA LEU A 60 -3.26 -17.56 9.30
C LEU A 60 -4.31 -18.65 9.09
N GLY A 61 -4.29 -19.30 7.90
CA GLY A 61 -5.19 -20.41 7.65
C GLY A 61 -5.25 -20.83 6.19
N ARG A 62 -5.59 -22.08 5.94
CA ARG A 62 -5.69 -22.64 4.57
C ARG A 62 -6.72 -21.89 3.72
N THR A 63 -6.63 -22.04 2.41
CA THR A 63 -7.63 -21.51 1.47
C THR A 63 -9.02 -22.06 1.81
N GLY A 64 -10.06 -21.21 1.73
CA GLY A 64 -11.45 -21.59 1.99
C GLY A 64 -11.85 -21.69 3.46
N THR A 65 -10.96 -21.43 4.42
CA THR A 65 -11.26 -21.58 5.87
C THR A 65 -11.98 -20.38 6.49
N GLY A 66 -12.04 -19.20 5.79
CA GLY A 66 -12.79 -18.04 6.25
C GLY A 66 -11.98 -16.75 6.41
N LYS A 67 -10.71 -16.71 6.04
CA LYS A 67 -9.86 -15.50 6.15
C LYS A 67 -10.45 -14.27 5.44
N SER A 68 -10.86 -14.40 4.18
CA SER A 68 -11.44 -13.28 3.42
C SER A 68 -12.76 -12.79 4.03
N PHE A 69 -13.59 -13.70 4.58
CA PHE A 69 -14.77 -13.32 5.36
C PHE A 69 -14.39 -12.52 6.61
N PHE A 70 -13.33 -12.94 7.29
CA PHE A 70 -12.82 -12.22 8.47
C PHE A 70 -12.32 -10.82 8.11
N LEU A 71 -11.52 -10.68 7.06
CA LEU A 71 -11.08 -9.35 6.60
C LEU A 71 -12.28 -8.46 6.25
N ARG A 72 -13.26 -8.96 5.49
CA ARG A 72 -14.50 -8.24 5.17
C ARG A 72 -15.25 -7.82 6.44
N TYR A 73 -15.31 -8.72 7.44
CA TYR A 73 -15.97 -8.42 8.73
C TYR A 73 -15.27 -7.28 9.48
N LEU A 74 -13.93 -7.30 9.57
CA LEU A 74 -13.18 -6.25 10.24
C LEU A 74 -13.30 -4.91 9.51
N MET A 75 -13.10 -4.90 8.19
CA MET A 75 -13.18 -3.68 7.38
C MET A 75 -14.58 -3.07 7.39
N SER A 76 -15.65 -3.88 7.38
CA SER A 76 -17.02 -3.38 7.50
C SER A 76 -17.23 -2.60 8.79
N GLN A 77 -16.65 -3.04 9.90
CA GLN A 77 -16.74 -2.33 11.18
C GLN A 77 -15.95 -1.01 11.14
N ASP A 78 -14.81 -0.96 10.47
CA ASP A 78 -14.05 0.29 10.29
C ASP A 78 -14.82 1.28 9.43
N LEU A 79 -15.44 0.84 8.34
CA LEU A 79 -16.33 1.68 7.53
C LEU A 79 -17.51 2.21 8.34
N GLU A 80 -18.22 1.33 9.08
CA GLU A 80 -19.35 1.70 9.93
C GLU A 80 -18.97 2.74 11.01
N ALA A 81 -17.76 2.65 11.54
CA ALA A 81 -17.23 3.58 12.52
C ALA A 81 -16.56 4.81 11.88
N LEU A 82 -16.61 4.94 10.56
CA LEU A 82 -15.93 6.00 9.79
C LEU A 82 -14.41 6.08 10.09
N ARG A 83 -13.77 4.95 10.42
CA ARG A 83 -12.32 4.89 10.62
C ARG A 83 -11.59 4.79 9.29
N GLY A 84 -10.43 5.43 9.22
CA GLY A 84 -9.56 5.35 8.06
C GLY A 84 -8.96 3.95 7.90
N LEU A 85 -8.87 3.50 6.64
CA LEU A 85 -8.22 2.24 6.29
C LEU A 85 -7.54 2.32 4.93
N LEU A 86 -6.49 1.50 4.78
CA LEU A 86 -5.87 1.20 3.50
C LEU A 86 -5.99 -0.31 3.26
N CYS A 87 -6.49 -0.72 2.11
CA CYS A 87 -6.66 -2.12 1.75
C CYS A 87 -5.87 -2.46 0.49
N PHE A 88 -4.91 -3.37 0.60
CA PHE A 88 -4.26 -4.01 -0.54
C PHE A 88 -5.08 -5.21 -0.99
N ASP A 89 -5.73 -5.10 -2.13
CA ASP A 89 -6.54 -6.14 -2.74
C ASP A 89 -5.80 -6.76 -3.93
N LEU A 90 -5.10 -7.87 -3.69
CA LEU A 90 -4.32 -8.57 -4.71
C LEU A 90 -5.13 -9.62 -5.50
N HIS A 91 -6.36 -9.88 -5.07
CA HIS A 91 -7.29 -10.80 -5.72
C HIS A 91 -8.40 -10.08 -6.50
N GLY A 92 -8.71 -8.82 -6.15
CA GLY A 92 -9.74 -8.00 -6.80
C GLY A 92 -11.16 -8.27 -6.31
N ASP A 93 -11.33 -8.92 -5.15
CA ASP A 93 -12.63 -9.29 -4.56
C ASP A 93 -13.00 -8.44 -3.33
N LEU A 94 -12.04 -7.80 -2.69
CA LEU A 94 -12.27 -6.91 -1.55
C LEU A 94 -12.72 -5.52 -1.98
N THR A 95 -12.14 -4.98 -3.04
CA THR A 95 -12.46 -3.64 -3.54
C THR A 95 -13.92 -3.49 -3.94
N PRO A 96 -14.53 -4.37 -4.78
CA PRO A 96 -15.96 -4.27 -5.10
C PRO A 96 -16.85 -4.41 -3.86
N PHE A 97 -16.48 -5.29 -2.93
CA PHE A 97 -17.20 -5.46 -1.66
C PHE A 97 -17.18 -4.16 -0.84
N LEU A 98 -16.02 -3.52 -0.67
CA LEU A 98 -15.88 -2.28 0.08
C LEU A 98 -16.60 -1.12 -0.59
N LEU A 99 -16.54 -0.99 -1.92
CA LEU A 99 -17.27 0.03 -2.67
C LEU A 99 -18.77 -0.07 -2.46
N ARG A 100 -19.34 -1.30 -2.50
CA ARG A 100 -20.76 -1.53 -2.20
C ARG A 100 -21.09 -1.19 -0.74
N ALA A 101 -20.22 -1.55 0.21
CA ALA A 101 -20.41 -1.23 1.61
C ALA A 101 -20.40 0.29 1.86
N ILE A 102 -19.46 1.03 1.24
CA ILE A 102 -19.38 2.50 1.33
C ILE A 102 -20.60 3.16 0.69
N SER A 103 -21.03 2.70 -0.51
CA SER A 103 -22.23 3.22 -1.17
C SER A 103 -23.51 2.97 -0.34
N ALA A 104 -23.61 1.81 0.31
CA ALA A 104 -24.71 1.53 1.23
C ALA A 104 -24.66 2.42 2.48
N LEU A 105 -23.46 2.67 3.01
CA LEU A 105 -23.24 3.55 4.15
C LEU A 105 -23.61 5.00 3.83
N GLU A 106 -23.18 5.49 2.67
CA GLU A 106 -23.49 6.82 2.14
C GLU A 106 -25.03 7.07 2.08
N ARG A 107 -25.76 6.11 1.47
CA ARG A 107 -27.21 6.16 1.39
C ARG A 107 -27.87 6.18 2.77
N ARG A 108 -27.35 5.38 3.72
CA ARG A 108 -27.90 5.31 5.08
C ARG A 108 -27.62 6.59 5.90
N LEU A 109 -26.44 7.19 5.70
CA LEU A 109 -26.04 8.42 6.40
C LEU A 109 -26.57 9.68 5.71
N HIS A 110 -27.11 9.57 4.50
CA HIS A 110 -27.54 10.70 3.66
C HIS A 110 -26.46 11.79 3.50
N CYS A 111 -25.21 11.37 3.27
CA CYS A 111 -24.08 12.28 3.08
C CYS A 111 -23.12 11.76 2.01
N ASP A 112 -22.44 12.67 1.33
CA ASP A 112 -21.40 12.32 0.37
C ASP A 112 -20.14 11.82 1.11
N LEU A 113 -19.68 10.64 0.74
CA LEU A 113 -18.48 10.01 1.29
C LEU A 113 -17.35 9.86 0.23
N SER A 114 -17.59 10.34 -0.98
CA SER A 114 -16.64 10.20 -2.09
C SER A 114 -15.30 10.90 -1.82
N ASP A 115 -15.30 12.02 -1.10
CA ASP A 115 -14.08 12.74 -0.72
C ASP A 115 -13.16 11.95 0.22
N ARG A 116 -13.72 10.97 0.93
CA ARG A 116 -12.95 10.07 1.81
C ARG A 116 -12.39 8.86 1.09
N LEU A 117 -12.80 8.64 -0.17
CA LEU A 117 -12.45 7.45 -0.93
C LEU A 117 -11.35 7.75 -1.96
N ILE A 118 -10.30 6.95 -1.94
CA ILE A 118 -9.23 6.94 -2.94
C ILE A 118 -9.13 5.52 -3.48
N VAL A 119 -9.34 5.34 -4.78
CA VAL A 119 -9.24 4.04 -5.44
C VAL A 119 -8.08 4.04 -6.42
N ILE A 120 -7.06 3.24 -6.14
CA ILE A 120 -5.90 3.02 -7.02
C ILE A 120 -6.19 1.74 -7.80
N ASP A 121 -6.62 1.88 -9.05
CA ASP A 121 -6.94 0.78 -9.94
C ASP A 121 -6.24 0.97 -11.30
N PRO A 122 -5.11 0.28 -11.55
CA PRO A 122 -4.42 0.35 -12.83
C PRO A 122 -5.29 -0.09 -14.02
N ALA A 123 -6.30 -0.92 -13.76
CA ALA A 123 -7.17 -1.46 -14.80
C ALA A 123 -8.37 -0.55 -15.13
N ASP A 124 -8.53 0.59 -14.46
CA ASP A 124 -9.57 1.57 -14.80
C ASP A 124 -9.33 2.15 -16.22
N PRO A 125 -10.29 2.04 -17.15
CA PRO A 125 -10.05 2.43 -18.54
C PRO A 125 -10.05 3.95 -18.78
N THR A 126 -10.58 4.75 -17.86
CA THR A 126 -10.88 6.18 -18.10
C THR A 126 -10.08 7.12 -17.22
N TYR A 127 -9.88 6.77 -15.96
CA TYR A 127 -9.19 7.60 -14.97
C TYR A 127 -8.00 6.86 -14.35
N SER A 128 -7.03 7.62 -13.89
CA SER A 128 -5.92 7.10 -13.10
C SER A 128 -5.58 8.03 -11.95
N VAL A 129 -5.40 7.46 -10.78
CA VAL A 129 -4.81 8.14 -9.62
C VAL A 129 -3.31 8.23 -9.86
N GLY A 130 -2.72 9.43 -9.69
CA GLY A 130 -1.30 9.66 -9.87
C GLY A 130 -0.50 9.32 -8.63
N PHE A 131 0.60 8.65 -8.84
CA PHE A 131 1.54 8.30 -7.79
C PHE A 131 2.98 8.39 -8.31
N ASN A 132 3.69 9.45 -7.91
CA ASN A 132 5.11 9.62 -8.22
C ASN A 132 5.96 9.36 -6.97
N PRO A 133 6.65 8.22 -6.87
CA PRO A 133 7.48 7.91 -5.71
C PRO A 133 8.73 8.78 -5.60
N LEU A 134 9.06 9.55 -6.64
CA LEU A 134 10.19 10.48 -6.69
C LEU A 134 9.80 11.92 -6.35
N GLU A 135 8.49 12.19 -6.16
CA GLU A 135 8.00 13.54 -5.87
C GLU A 135 8.44 13.98 -4.46
N GLN A 136 9.32 14.95 -4.41
CA GLN A 136 9.84 15.55 -3.18
C GLN A 136 10.19 17.02 -3.45
N GLU A 137 9.97 17.90 -2.47
CA GLU A 137 10.41 19.30 -2.56
C GLU A 137 11.94 19.39 -2.63
N VAL A 138 12.61 18.59 -1.80
CA VAL A 138 14.07 18.41 -1.81
C VAL A 138 14.37 16.93 -1.81
N PRO A 139 15.22 16.42 -2.75
CA PRO A 139 15.54 15.00 -2.82
C PRO A 139 16.11 14.46 -1.49
N ASN A 140 15.43 13.50 -0.90
CA ASN A 140 15.89 12.82 0.30
C ASN A 140 16.69 11.57 -0.08
N PHE A 141 17.99 11.58 0.18
CA PHE A 141 18.89 10.51 -0.21
C PHE A 141 18.52 9.17 0.41
N VAL A 142 18.06 9.15 1.65
CA VAL A 142 17.64 7.91 2.34
C VAL A 142 16.42 7.29 1.66
N GLN A 143 15.39 8.09 1.38
CA GLN A 143 14.18 7.60 0.70
C GLN A 143 14.48 7.13 -0.72
N ILE A 144 15.35 7.83 -1.45
CA ILE A 144 15.79 7.43 -2.79
C ILE A 144 16.58 6.12 -2.72
N ALA A 145 17.47 5.96 -1.74
CA ALA A 145 18.23 4.72 -1.55
C ALA A 145 17.31 3.53 -1.22
N GLU A 146 16.31 3.72 -0.37
CA GLU A 146 15.28 2.71 -0.08
C GLU A 146 14.48 2.34 -1.33
N PHE A 147 14.11 3.35 -2.13
CA PHE A 147 13.40 3.12 -3.38
C PHE A 147 14.26 2.37 -4.40
N ALA A 148 15.53 2.76 -4.56
CA ALA A 148 16.49 2.04 -5.41
C ALA A 148 16.66 0.58 -4.97
N ALA A 149 16.80 0.33 -3.67
CA ALA A 149 16.93 -1.02 -3.12
C ALA A 149 15.67 -1.87 -3.40
N LEU A 150 14.47 -1.28 -3.28
CA LEU A 150 13.22 -1.96 -3.60
C LEU A 150 13.14 -2.32 -5.09
N LEU A 151 13.43 -1.37 -5.99
CA LEU A 151 13.43 -1.63 -7.43
C LEU A 151 14.48 -2.69 -7.81
N ARG A 152 15.70 -2.56 -7.27
CA ARG A 152 16.76 -3.54 -7.49
C ARG A 152 16.28 -4.94 -7.19
N MET A 153 15.66 -5.13 -6.04
CA MET A 153 15.17 -6.43 -5.61
C MET A 153 13.99 -6.92 -6.44
N ARG A 154 12.97 -6.06 -6.67
CA ARG A 154 11.78 -6.44 -7.46
C ARG A 154 12.12 -6.75 -8.92
N TRP A 155 13.12 -6.09 -9.44
CA TRP A 155 13.58 -6.30 -10.80
C TRP A 155 14.67 -7.36 -10.94
N GLY A 156 15.12 -7.96 -9.83
CA GLY A 156 16.16 -8.98 -9.82
C GLY A 156 17.51 -8.44 -10.29
N LEU A 157 17.86 -7.18 -9.91
CA LEU A 157 19.09 -6.54 -10.34
C LEU A 157 20.29 -6.89 -9.44
N ASP A 158 20.13 -7.69 -8.42
CA ASP A 158 21.20 -8.06 -7.48
C ASP A 158 22.41 -8.72 -8.14
N HIS A 159 22.18 -9.43 -9.24
CA HIS A 159 23.23 -10.13 -9.99
C HIS A 159 24.07 -9.23 -10.91
N PHE A 160 23.65 -7.96 -11.14
CA PHE A 160 24.34 -7.04 -12.03
C PHE A 160 25.40 -6.17 -11.34
N GLY A 161 25.59 -6.34 -10.03
CA GLY A 161 26.68 -5.80 -9.25
C GLY A 161 26.51 -4.32 -8.82
N ALA A 162 27.46 -3.88 -8.00
CA ALA A 162 27.41 -2.58 -7.32
C ALA A 162 27.35 -1.36 -8.26
N ARG A 163 27.92 -1.47 -9.46
CA ARG A 163 27.92 -0.36 -10.45
C ARG A 163 26.52 -0.08 -10.99
N THR A 164 25.72 -1.11 -11.24
CA THR A 164 24.32 -0.97 -11.68
C THR A 164 23.46 -0.40 -10.56
N ASP A 165 23.70 -0.81 -9.32
CA ASP A 165 23.01 -0.28 -8.14
C ASP A 165 23.33 1.23 -7.94
N GLU A 166 24.61 1.61 -8.02
CA GLU A 166 25.04 3.00 -7.90
C GLU A 166 24.44 3.86 -9.03
N LEU A 167 24.42 3.35 -10.27
CA LEU A 167 23.80 4.03 -11.40
C LEU A 167 22.29 4.25 -11.17
N LEU A 168 21.57 3.22 -10.75
CA LEU A 168 20.14 3.33 -10.48
C LEU A 168 19.87 4.38 -9.40
N ARG A 169 20.55 4.29 -8.25
CA ARG A 169 20.37 5.23 -7.13
C ARG A 169 20.66 6.69 -7.53
N ASN A 170 21.78 6.95 -8.21
CA ASN A 170 22.13 8.29 -8.66
C ASN A 170 21.14 8.80 -9.71
N SER A 171 20.66 7.94 -10.60
CA SER A 171 19.64 8.30 -11.60
C SER A 171 18.33 8.70 -10.95
N LEU A 172 17.83 7.94 -9.98
CA LEU A 172 16.62 8.28 -9.25
C LEU A 172 16.77 9.60 -8.49
N TYR A 173 17.96 9.89 -7.95
CA TYR A 173 18.24 11.19 -7.33
C TYR A 173 18.14 12.34 -8.34
N VAL A 174 18.73 12.18 -9.52
CA VAL A 174 18.66 13.19 -10.59
C VAL A 174 17.22 13.41 -11.04
N LEU A 175 16.44 12.34 -11.21
CA LEU A 175 15.02 12.45 -11.57
C LEU A 175 14.23 13.21 -10.50
N SER A 176 14.41 12.86 -9.23
CA SER A 176 13.75 13.55 -8.10
C SER A 176 14.12 15.04 -8.05
N ALA A 177 15.40 15.39 -8.20
CA ALA A 177 15.88 16.78 -8.22
C ALA A 177 15.29 17.62 -9.37
N ASN A 178 14.85 16.97 -10.45
CA ASN A 178 14.22 17.60 -11.60
C ASN A 178 12.69 17.50 -11.61
N GLN A 179 12.08 16.91 -10.58
CA GLN A 179 10.63 16.63 -10.48
C GLN A 179 10.12 15.77 -11.64
N TYR A 180 10.95 14.86 -12.11
CA TYR A 180 10.62 13.87 -13.13
C TYR A 180 10.04 12.59 -12.53
N THR A 181 9.63 11.69 -13.41
CA THR A 181 9.05 10.40 -13.06
C THR A 181 9.98 9.25 -13.47
N LEU A 182 9.56 8.01 -13.24
CA LEU A 182 10.30 6.84 -13.75
C LEU A 182 10.34 6.77 -15.28
N LEU A 183 9.46 7.48 -15.99
CA LEU A 183 9.45 7.48 -17.46
C LEU A 183 10.68 8.16 -18.05
N GLU A 184 11.24 9.14 -17.34
CA GLU A 184 12.42 9.87 -17.77
C GLU A 184 13.74 9.16 -17.44
N LEU A 185 13.68 7.96 -16.81
CA LEU A 185 14.88 7.18 -16.51
C LEU A 185 15.60 6.71 -17.78
N ALA A 186 14.86 6.26 -18.80
CA ALA A 186 15.45 5.81 -20.06
C ALA A 186 16.18 6.96 -20.79
N PRO A 187 15.55 8.11 -21.07
CA PRO A 187 16.28 9.23 -21.69
C PRO A 187 17.43 9.75 -20.82
N LEU A 188 17.34 9.75 -19.49
CA LEU A 188 18.45 10.13 -18.62
C LEU A 188 19.69 9.23 -18.84
N LEU A 189 19.47 7.93 -19.04
CA LEU A 189 20.57 6.97 -19.21
C LEU A 189 21.10 6.89 -20.65
N THR A 190 20.30 7.31 -21.65
CA THR A 190 20.67 7.14 -23.07
C THR A 190 21.06 8.44 -23.76
N HIS A 191 20.53 9.61 -23.33
CA HIS A 191 20.78 10.90 -23.98
C HIS A 191 21.68 11.80 -23.13
N GLY A 192 22.94 11.99 -23.55
CA GLY A 192 23.93 12.79 -22.82
C GLY A 192 23.52 14.26 -22.64
N GLY A 193 22.92 14.86 -23.66
CA GLY A 193 22.43 16.26 -23.60
C GLY A 193 21.34 16.45 -22.57
N PHE A 194 20.33 15.57 -22.57
CA PHE A 194 19.27 15.59 -21.56
C PHE A 194 19.83 15.38 -20.15
N ARG A 195 20.74 14.42 -19.98
CA ARG A 195 21.43 14.18 -18.70
C ARG A 195 22.20 15.41 -18.23
N ALA A 196 22.99 16.07 -19.11
CA ALA A 196 23.72 17.27 -18.78
C ALA A 196 22.77 18.41 -18.33
N ALA A 197 21.64 18.59 -19.02
CA ALA A 197 20.62 19.56 -18.61
C ALA A 197 20.05 19.26 -17.22
N CYS A 198 19.76 17.99 -16.94
CA CYS A 198 19.26 17.56 -15.62
C CYS A 198 20.29 17.80 -14.51
N LEU A 199 21.57 17.54 -14.75
CA LEU A 199 22.65 17.70 -13.77
C LEU A 199 22.82 19.15 -13.32
N LYS A 200 22.48 20.16 -14.16
CA LYS A 200 22.52 21.58 -13.78
C LYS A 200 21.61 21.90 -12.59
N LYS A 201 20.52 21.16 -12.40
CA LYS A 201 19.58 21.34 -11.27
C LYS A 201 19.96 20.53 -10.02
N VAL A 202 20.88 19.58 -10.14
CA VAL A 202 21.29 18.72 -9.02
C VAL A 202 22.22 19.49 -8.09
N GLN A 203 21.85 19.67 -6.83
CA GLN A 203 22.68 20.36 -5.85
C GLN A 203 23.79 19.46 -5.27
N ASN A 204 23.55 18.16 -5.17
CA ASN A 204 24.51 17.21 -4.63
C ASN A 204 25.72 17.05 -5.55
N ALA A 205 26.89 17.50 -5.07
CA ALA A 205 28.13 17.49 -5.85
C ALA A 205 28.60 16.07 -6.19
N GLU A 206 28.44 15.11 -5.28
CA GLU A 206 28.87 13.72 -5.50
C GLU A 206 28.03 13.04 -6.60
N VAL A 207 26.73 13.31 -6.65
CA VAL A 207 25.85 12.80 -7.71
C VAL A 207 26.23 13.41 -9.07
N ARG A 208 26.52 14.71 -9.13
CA ARG A 208 27.03 15.35 -10.37
C ARG A 208 28.36 14.74 -10.80
N GLN A 209 29.32 14.68 -9.89
CA GLN A 209 30.65 14.13 -10.14
C GLN A 209 30.58 12.67 -10.62
N TYR A 210 29.67 11.86 -10.06
CA TYR A 210 29.48 10.49 -10.51
C TYR A 210 29.18 10.42 -12.01
N PHE A 211 28.27 11.26 -12.52
CA PHE A 211 27.95 11.26 -13.94
C PHE A 211 29.07 11.86 -14.77
N GLU A 212 29.58 13.02 -14.40
CA GLU A 212 30.59 13.79 -15.18
C GLU A 212 31.94 13.09 -15.26
N THR A 213 32.39 12.46 -14.18
CA THR A 213 33.78 11.92 -14.11
C THR A 213 33.84 10.39 -14.16
N ARG A 214 32.74 9.68 -13.87
CA ARG A 214 32.75 8.23 -13.84
C ARG A 214 31.86 7.62 -14.91
N PHE A 215 30.57 7.96 -14.96
CA PHE A 215 29.66 7.38 -15.93
C PHE A 215 29.95 7.84 -17.37
N ASP A 216 30.05 9.15 -17.62
CA ASP A 216 30.24 9.69 -18.97
C ASP A 216 31.67 9.45 -19.51
N GLN A 217 32.66 9.28 -18.61
CA GLN A 217 34.04 8.93 -19.00
C GLN A 217 34.25 7.41 -19.21
N THR A 218 33.26 6.59 -18.90
CA THR A 218 33.33 5.15 -19.10
C THR A 218 33.06 4.81 -20.57
N SER A 219 33.69 3.74 -21.09
CA SER A 219 33.47 3.27 -22.46
C SER A 219 32.00 2.92 -22.73
N ASP A 220 31.55 3.05 -23.98
CA ASP A 220 30.16 2.75 -24.37
C ASP A 220 29.74 1.32 -24.03
N ALA A 221 30.63 0.36 -24.22
CA ALA A 221 30.38 -1.03 -23.86
C ALA A 221 30.11 -1.21 -22.36
N MET A 222 30.89 -0.54 -21.51
CA MET A 222 30.71 -0.62 -20.07
C MET A 222 29.44 0.14 -19.65
N ARG A 223 29.14 1.32 -20.23
CA ARG A 223 27.89 2.03 -20.01
C ARG A 223 26.68 1.18 -20.35
N ALA A 224 26.73 0.49 -21.51
CA ALA A 224 25.68 -0.44 -21.91
C ALA A 224 25.49 -1.57 -20.87
N THR A 225 26.59 -2.19 -20.42
CA THR A 225 26.52 -3.25 -19.40
C THR A 225 25.83 -2.79 -18.12
N MET A 226 26.04 -1.55 -17.70
CA MET A 226 25.42 -1.00 -16.48
C MET A 226 23.95 -0.60 -16.69
N ARG A 227 23.61 0.01 -17.83
CA ARG A 227 22.28 0.59 -18.08
C ARG A 227 21.25 -0.40 -18.60
N GLU A 228 21.66 -1.36 -19.46
CA GLU A 228 20.71 -2.28 -20.12
C GLU A 228 19.85 -3.09 -19.13
N PRO A 229 20.38 -3.62 -18.01
CA PRO A 229 19.55 -4.28 -17.02
C PRO A 229 18.45 -3.38 -16.45
N ILE A 230 18.78 -2.12 -16.19
CA ILE A 230 17.82 -1.12 -15.67
C ILE A 230 16.77 -0.80 -16.73
N LEU A 231 17.20 -0.51 -17.97
CA LEU A 231 16.31 -0.15 -19.07
C LEU A 231 15.32 -1.26 -19.41
N ASN A 232 15.76 -2.50 -19.49
CA ASN A 232 14.92 -3.66 -19.77
C ASN A 232 13.80 -3.81 -18.72
N LYS A 233 14.11 -3.64 -17.44
CA LYS A 233 13.14 -3.76 -16.35
C LYS A 233 12.22 -2.55 -16.27
N THR A 234 12.78 -1.36 -16.42
CA THR A 234 12.00 -0.12 -16.43
C THR A 234 11.02 -0.10 -17.59
N SER A 235 11.48 -0.47 -18.80
CA SER A 235 10.63 -0.52 -20.00
C SER A 235 9.44 -1.46 -19.82
N ALA A 236 9.65 -2.66 -19.28
CA ALA A 236 8.57 -3.60 -19.01
C ALA A 236 7.51 -3.05 -18.06
N PHE A 237 7.90 -2.18 -17.13
CA PHE A 237 6.99 -1.56 -16.15
C PHE A 237 6.34 -0.28 -16.70
N THR A 238 7.08 0.57 -17.40
CA THR A 238 6.60 1.88 -17.85
C THR A 238 5.94 1.87 -19.23
N ALA A 239 6.16 0.82 -20.04
CA ALA A 239 5.47 0.66 -21.33
C ALA A 239 4.04 0.13 -21.19
N ASP A 240 3.71 -0.55 -20.08
CA ASP A 240 2.34 -1.01 -19.82
C ASP A 240 1.44 0.20 -19.45
N PRO A 241 0.38 0.48 -20.25
CA PRO A 241 -0.52 1.60 -19.99
C PRO A 241 -1.20 1.56 -18.62
N HIS A 242 -1.37 0.37 -18.02
CA HIS A 242 -1.95 0.23 -16.68
C HIS A 242 -1.08 0.91 -15.61
N PHE A 243 0.24 0.78 -15.71
CA PHE A 243 1.18 1.35 -14.74
C PHE A 243 1.69 2.72 -15.16
N ARG A 244 1.92 2.92 -16.47
CA ARG A 244 2.40 4.17 -17.06
C ARG A 244 1.57 5.38 -16.62
N HIS A 245 0.24 5.26 -16.59
CA HIS A 245 -0.67 6.33 -16.19
C HIS A 245 -0.60 6.64 -14.69
N ILE A 246 -0.18 5.69 -13.85
CA ILE A 246 -0.03 5.90 -12.42
C ILE A 246 1.31 6.58 -12.14
N VAL A 247 2.42 5.95 -12.55
CA VAL A 247 3.77 6.39 -12.18
C VAL A 247 4.35 7.47 -13.11
N GLY A 248 3.68 7.77 -14.22
CA GLY A 248 4.08 8.78 -15.20
C GLY A 248 3.53 10.17 -14.94
N GLN A 249 2.73 10.38 -13.89
CA GLN A 249 2.29 11.71 -13.47
C GLN A 249 3.36 12.35 -12.61
N ALA A 250 3.81 13.57 -12.98
CA ALA A 250 4.85 14.29 -12.25
C ALA A 250 4.43 14.60 -10.80
N HIS A 251 3.15 14.89 -10.60
CA HIS A 251 2.55 15.14 -9.29
C HIS A 251 1.57 14.03 -8.92
N SER A 252 1.71 13.55 -7.69
CA SER A 252 0.77 12.61 -7.09
C SER A 252 -0.58 13.30 -6.85
N THR A 253 -1.69 12.60 -7.11
CA THR A 253 -3.03 13.17 -6.88
C THR A 253 -3.52 12.99 -5.45
N PHE A 254 -2.75 12.31 -4.61
CA PHE A 254 -3.03 12.12 -3.18
C PHE A 254 -1.72 11.93 -2.40
N SER A 255 -1.81 12.18 -1.10
CA SER A 255 -0.75 11.90 -0.12
C SER A 255 -1.18 10.78 0.82
N ILE A 256 -0.36 9.72 0.95
CA ILE A 256 -0.64 8.63 1.89
C ILE A 256 -0.63 9.16 3.33
N ARG A 257 0.29 10.07 3.68
CA ARG A 257 0.33 10.70 5.00
C ARG A 257 -0.98 11.43 5.31
N GLU A 258 -1.43 12.27 4.39
CA GLU A 258 -2.69 13.01 4.56
C GLU A 258 -3.90 12.08 4.61
N ALA A 259 -3.93 11.04 3.76
CA ALA A 259 -4.98 10.05 3.79
C ALA A 259 -5.08 9.34 5.15
N MET A 260 -3.94 9.00 5.75
CA MET A 260 -3.88 8.44 7.10
C MET A 260 -4.35 9.44 8.17
N ASP A 261 -3.90 10.69 8.10
CA ASP A 261 -4.21 11.72 9.10
C ASP A 261 -5.66 12.20 9.03
N GLN A 262 -6.25 12.21 7.84
CA GLN A 262 -7.65 12.58 7.62
C GLN A 262 -8.62 11.40 7.74
N GLY A 263 -8.10 10.16 7.87
CA GLY A 263 -8.90 8.96 7.98
C GLY A 263 -9.62 8.59 6.69
N HIS A 264 -8.95 8.76 5.54
CA HIS A 264 -9.48 8.35 4.25
C HIS A 264 -9.45 6.83 4.09
N TRP A 265 -10.28 6.32 3.18
CA TRP A 265 -10.31 4.94 2.73
C TRP A 265 -9.52 4.82 1.42
N VAL A 266 -8.40 4.13 1.48
CA VAL A 266 -7.53 3.91 0.32
C VAL A 266 -7.67 2.46 -0.11
N LEU A 267 -8.23 2.24 -1.29
CA LEU A 267 -8.43 0.91 -1.87
C LEU A 267 -7.41 0.72 -3.01
N VAL A 268 -6.50 -0.21 -2.82
CA VAL A 268 -5.43 -0.53 -3.79
C VAL A 268 -5.83 -1.83 -4.50
N ASN A 269 -6.50 -1.71 -5.64
CA ASN A 269 -7.02 -2.82 -6.44
C ASN A 269 -5.98 -3.30 -7.44
N LEU A 270 -5.25 -4.34 -7.09
CA LEU A 270 -4.13 -4.87 -7.88
C LEU A 270 -4.29 -6.38 -8.16
N PRO A 271 -5.36 -6.82 -8.84
CA PRO A 271 -5.60 -8.24 -9.09
C PRO A 271 -4.46 -8.85 -9.90
N LYS A 272 -3.58 -9.61 -9.25
CA LYS A 272 -2.39 -10.22 -9.84
C LYS A 272 -2.70 -11.05 -11.08
N GLY A 273 -3.81 -11.77 -11.08
CA GLY A 273 -4.24 -12.58 -12.21
C GLY A 273 -4.51 -11.78 -13.49
N ARG A 274 -4.83 -10.49 -13.37
CA ARG A 274 -5.10 -9.58 -14.50
C ARG A 274 -3.88 -8.70 -14.84
N LEU A 275 -3.17 -8.22 -13.82
CA LEU A 275 -2.12 -7.21 -13.95
C LEU A 275 -0.69 -7.81 -13.92
N GLY A 276 -0.55 -9.11 -13.65
CA GLY A 276 0.74 -9.80 -13.62
C GLY A 276 1.67 -9.35 -12.49
N GLU A 277 2.97 -9.61 -12.66
CA GLU A 277 4.01 -9.33 -11.65
C GLU A 277 4.24 -7.82 -11.41
N GLN A 278 3.90 -6.97 -12.38
CA GLN A 278 4.05 -5.52 -12.26
C GLN A 278 3.13 -4.95 -11.16
N ALA A 279 1.97 -5.59 -10.92
CA ALA A 279 1.10 -5.26 -9.80
C ALA A 279 1.84 -5.34 -8.45
N MET A 280 2.71 -6.35 -8.28
CA MET A 280 3.49 -6.52 -7.04
C MET A 280 4.56 -5.44 -6.89
N THR A 281 5.15 -4.97 -7.98
CA THR A 281 6.08 -3.85 -7.96
C THR A 281 5.37 -2.58 -7.47
N LEU A 282 4.22 -2.23 -8.05
CA LEU A 282 3.43 -1.08 -7.63
C LEU A 282 2.95 -1.22 -6.17
N ALA A 283 2.48 -2.40 -5.78
CA ALA A 283 2.05 -2.68 -4.41
C ALA A 283 3.18 -2.45 -3.40
N SER A 284 4.40 -2.89 -3.72
CA SER A 284 5.58 -2.70 -2.87
C SER A 284 6.01 -1.24 -2.78
N LEU A 285 5.92 -0.50 -3.89
CA LEU A 285 6.16 0.95 -3.90
C LEU A 285 5.19 1.68 -3.00
N LEU A 286 3.89 1.39 -3.11
CA LEU A 286 2.86 1.98 -2.26
C LEU A 286 3.06 1.59 -0.78
N PHE A 287 3.44 0.34 -0.50
CA PHE A 287 3.73 -0.09 0.88
C PHE A 287 4.95 0.62 1.47
N THR A 288 6.00 0.86 0.67
CA THR A 288 7.16 1.66 1.10
C THR A 288 6.75 3.09 1.42
N MET A 289 5.84 3.68 0.64
CA MET A 289 5.31 5.02 0.96
C MET A 289 4.44 5.02 2.23
N VAL A 290 3.69 3.94 2.50
CA VAL A 290 3.01 3.75 3.80
C VAL A 290 4.04 3.77 4.93
N LYS A 291 5.14 3.03 4.80
CA LYS A 291 6.26 3.04 5.77
C LYS A 291 6.80 4.46 6.00
N ASN A 292 7.11 5.19 4.92
CA ASN A 292 7.66 6.54 5.04
C ASN A 292 6.64 7.53 5.63
N ALA A 293 5.36 7.39 5.28
CA ALA A 293 4.28 8.20 5.84
C ALA A 293 4.11 8.00 7.35
N LEU A 294 4.36 6.79 7.89
CA LEU A 294 4.25 6.52 9.32
C LEU A 294 5.05 7.51 10.17
N PHE A 295 6.31 7.76 9.79
CA PHE A 295 7.23 8.59 10.57
C PHE A 295 6.93 10.09 10.49
N THR A 296 6.10 10.51 9.53
CA THR A 296 5.75 11.91 9.29
C THR A 296 4.31 12.25 9.65
N ARG A 297 3.56 11.31 10.24
CA ARG A 297 2.17 11.53 10.68
C ARG A 297 2.07 12.61 11.75
N GLU A 298 1.11 13.51 11.56
CA GLU A 298 0.81 14.59 12.51
C GLU A 298 -0.33 14.20 13.47
N LYS A 299 -1.35 13.51 12.97
CA LYS A 299 -2.49 13.05 13.76
C LYS A 299 -2.33 11.58 14.14
N ARG A 300 -2.53 11.29 15.43
CA ARG A 300 -2.46 9.94 15.98
C ARG A 300 -3.87 9.39 16.26
N SER A 301 -4.67 9.27 15.22
CA SER A 301 -5.88 8.45 15.24
C SER A 301 -5.56 7.07 14.65
N LEU A 302 -6.20 6.02 15.17
CA LEU A 302 -5.98 4.67 14.66
C LEU A 302 -6.29 4.60 13.17
N TYR A 303 -5.33 4.15 12.39
CA TYR A 303 -5.45 3.86 10.97
C TYR A 303 -5.09 2.40 10.72
N SER A 304 -5.90 1.69 9.94
CA SER A 304 -5.69 0.25 9.70
C SER A 304 -5.20 -0.01 8.28
N VAL A 305 -4.13 -0.79 8.15
CA VAL A 305 -3.61 -1.27 6.87
C VAL A 305 -3.94 -2.76 6.76
N TYR A 306 -4.82 -3.10 5.83
CA TYR A 306 -5.22 -4.46 5.53
C TYR A 306 -4.44 -4.99 4.33
N ALA A 307 -3.80 -6.12 4.50
CA ALA A 307 -3.00 -6.76 3.46
C ALA A 307 -3.29 -8.26 3.43
N ASP A 308 -4.03 -8.70 2.42
CA ASP A 308 -4.11 -10.13 2.11
C ASP A 308 -2.83 -10.54 1.38
N GLU A 309 -2.19 -11.62 1.85
CA GLU A 309 -0.88 -12.07 1.35
C GLU A 309 0.23 -11.00 1.44
N ILE A 310 0.42 -10.42 2.63
CA ILE A 310 1.39 -9.34 2.87
C ILE A 310 2.81 -9.66 2.38
N GLN A 311 3.23 -10.92 2.31
CA GLN A 311 4.52 -11.33 1.76
C GLN A 311 4.72 -10.90 0.30
N ASN A 312 3.64 -10.69 -0.45
CA ASN A 312 3.71 -10.19 -1.82
C ASN A 312 4.01 -8.68 -1.90
N LEU A 313 3.65 -7.93 -0.86
CA LEU A 313 3.89 -6.48 -0.78
C LEU A 313 5.32 -6.17 -0.34
N VAL A 314 5.87 -7.05 0.46
CA VAL A 314 7.13 -6.83 1.15
C VAL A 314 8.25 -7.52 0.36
N ALA A 315 9.14 -6.72 -0.15
CA ALA A 315 10.38 -7.24 -0.71
C ALA A 315 11.35 -7.64 0.42
N TYR A 316 12.22 -8.59 0.17
CA TYR A 316 13.27 -9.01 1.11
C TYR A 316 14.10 -7.77 1.51
N GLY A 317 14.28 -7.52 2.81
CA GLY A 317 14.98 -6.33 3.29
C GLY A 317 14.19 -5.02 3.24
N SER A 318 12.87 -5.04 3.00
CA SER A 318 12.01 -3.84 2.94
C SER A 318 11.74 -3.16 4.29
N GLY A 319 12.28 -3.71 5.38
CA GLY A 319 12.07 -3.17 6.73
C GLY A 319 10.65 -3.41 7.27
N ILE A 320 10.01 -4.52 6.91
CA ILE A 320 8.71 -4.89 7.49
C ILE A 320 8.80 -5.08 9.01
N ASP A 321 9.91 -5.61 9.49
CA ASP A 321 10.25 -5.70 10.91
C ASP A 321 10.22 -4.32 11.57
N THR A 322 10.82 -3.31 10.93
CA THR A 322 10.75 -1.92 11.35
C THR A 322 9.31 -1.40 11.35
N VAL A 323 8.54 -1.68 10.29
CA VAL A 323 7.12 -1.28 10.23
C VAL A 323 6.34 -1.93 11.38
N LEU A 324 6.47 -3.24 11.59
CA LEU A 324 5.75 -3.96 12.64
C LEU A 324 6.21 -3.58 14.06
N SER A 325 7.46 -3.14 14.23
CA SER A 325 7.94 -2.68 15.54
C SER A 325 7.58 -1.22 15.85
N GLU A 326 7.59 -0.35 14.84
CA GLU A 326 7.47 1.10 15.02
C GLU A 326 6.05 1.64 14.77
N ALA A 327 5.27 1.02 13.88
CA ALA A 327 3.95 1.55 13.46
C ALA A 327 2.97 1.71 14.65
N ARG A 328 3.11 0.90 15.69
CA ARG A 328 2.37 1.05 16.95
C ARG A 328 2.51 2.44 17.56
N LYS A 329 3.69 3.05 17.51
CA LYS A 329 3.97 4.38 18.06
C LYS A 329 3.22 5.49 17.34
N PHE A 330 2.73 5.20 16.12
CA PHE A 330 2.02 6.12 15.25
C PHE A 330 0.53 5.77 15.09
N ASP A 331 0.00 4.91 15.97
CA ASP A 331 -1.38 4.42 15.93
C ASP A 331 -1.78 3.84 14.56
N VAL A 332 -0.88 3.04 13.96
CA VAL A 332 -1.17 2.30 12.74
C VAL A 332 -1.18 0.81 13.03
N GLY A 333 -2.33 0.19 12.79
CA GLY A 333 -2.52 -1.25 12.92
C GLY A 333 -2.40 -1.95 11.56
N ILE A 334 -1.50 -2.94 11.45
CA ILE A 334 -1.43 -3.80 10.27
C ILE A 334 -2.25 -5.05 10.54
N VAL A 335 -3.14 -5.37 9.61
CA VAL A 335 -3.91 -6.61 9.59
C VAL A 335 -3.46 -7.40 8.38
N SER A 336 -2.69 -8.45 8.62
CA SER A 336 -2.20 -9.35 7.57
C SER A 336 -2.98 -10.66 7.54
N ALA A 337 -3.16 -11.22 6.35
CA ALA A 337 -3.72 -12.56 6.18
C ALA A 337 -2.83 -13.39 5.26
N ASN A 338 -2.57 -14.65 5.64
CA ASN A 338 -1.71 -15.56 4.89
C ASN A 338 -2.23 -17.00 4.94
N GLN A 339 -1.76 -17.84 4.03
CA GLN A 339 -2.22 -19.23 3.96
C GLN A 339 -1.41 -20.15 4.87
N PHE A 340 -0.09 -19.98 4.92
CA PHE A 340 0.84 -20.77 5.73
C PHE A 340 2.11 -19.99 6.07
N LEU A 341 2.80 -20.41 7.14
CA LEU A 341 3.97 -19.71 7.68
C LEU A 341 5.17 -19.74 6.73
N GLU A 342 5.32 -20.77 5.92
CA GLU A 342 6.45 -20.89 4.99
C GLU A 342 6.42 -19.89 3.83
N GLN A 343 5.26 -19.23 3.57
CA GLN A 343 5.20 -18.11 2.63
C GLN A 343 6.06 -16.93 3.06
N TYR A 344 6.38 -16.85 4.36
CA TYR A 344 7.22 -15.79 4.89
C TYR A 344 8.70 -16.17 4.88
N PRO A 345 9.61 -15.29 4.44
CA PRO A 345 11.03 -15.40 4.76
C PRO A 345 11.25 -15.53 6.28
N ALA A 346 12.35 -16.15 6.69
CA ALA A 346 12.59 -16.46 8.10
C ALA A 346 12.51 -15.23 9.02
N GLU A 347 13.09 -14.11 8.63
CA GLU A 347 13.06 -12.85 9.39
C GLU A 347 11.62 -12.30 9.53
N MET A 348 10.87 -12.30 8.45
CA MET A 348 9.48 -11.85 8.46
C MET A 348 8.59 -12.79 9.28
N ARG A 349 8.86 -14.08 9.28
CA ARG A 349 8.13 -15.07 10.08
C ARG A 349 8.25 -14.77 11.57
N ALA A 350 9.45 -14.44 12.03
CA ALA A 350 9.67 -14.03 13.42
C ALA A 350 8.89 -12.76 13.78
N ALA A 351 8.92 -11.75 12.90
CA ALA A 351 8.18 -10.50 13.10
C ALA A 351 6.64 -10.72 13.13
N ILE A 352 6.10 -11.56 12.26
CA ILE A 352 4.67 -11.91 12.22
C ILE A 352 4.25 -12.71 13.46
N LEU A 353 5.11 -13.58 13.98
CA LEU A 353 4.83 -14.31 15.21
C LEU A 353 5.01 -13.45 16.48
N ALA A 354 5.59 -12.27 16.37
CA ALA A 354 5.74 -11.31 17.48
C ALA A 354 4.61 -10.26 17.56
N VAL A 355 3.64 -10.23 16.61
CA VAL A 355 2.54 -9.26 16.65
C VAL A 355 1.62 -9.47 17.85
N GLY A 356 0.88 -8.42 18.22
CA GLY A 356 0.06 -8.42 19.43
C GLY A 356 -1.17 -9.32 19.37
N THR A 357 -1.70 -9.64 18.19
CA THR A 357 -2.88 -10.52 18.05
C THR A 357 -2.71 -11.50 16.90
N HIS A 358 -2.95 -12.76 17.19
CA HIS A 358 -2.94 -13.84 16.21
C HIS A 358 -4.34 -14.42 16.05
N VAL A 359 -4.72 -14.73 14.82
CA VAL A 359 -5.99 -15.37 14.45
C VAL A 359 -5.68 -16.56 13.56
N PHE A 360 -5.86 -17.77 14.07
CA PHE A 360 -5.55 -18.99 13.37
C PHE A 360 -6.83 -19.70 12.95
N PHE A 361 -7.10 -19.73 11.67
CA PHE A 361 -8.10 -20.60 11.06
C PHE A 361 -7.55 -22.02 10.95
N GLN A 362 -8.25 -22.92 10.25
CA GLN A 362 -7.76 -24.27 10.04
C GLN A 362 -6.38 -24.25 9.37
N LEU A 363 -5.42 -24.95 9.97
CA LEU A 363 -4.01 -25.02 9.54
C LEU A 363 -3.64 -26.38 8.96
N SER A 364 -2.50 -26.43 8.28
CA SER A 364 -1.80 -27.67 7.93
C SER A 364 -1.27 -28.36 9.18
N SER A 365 -0.92 -29.65 9.10
CA SER A 365 -0.29 -30.36 10.21
C SER A 365 1.03 -29.74 10.63
N MET A 366 1.80 -29.21 9.68
CA MET A 366 3.10 -28.60 9.88
C MET A 366 2.96 -27.24 10.60
N ASP A 367 2.12 -26.34 10.07
CA ASP A 367 1.84 -25.06 10.71
C ASP A 367 1.21 -25.22 12.08
N SER A 368 0.28 -26.17 12.24
CA SER A 368 -0.39 -26.41 13.53
C SER A 368 0.59 -26.85 14.63
N ALA A 369 1.60 -27.64 14.28
CA ALA A 369 2.66 -28.03 15.19
C ALA A 369 3.53 -26.84 15.61
N GLN A 370 3.98 -26.02 14.64
CA GLN A 370 4.80 -24.83 14.89
C GLN A 370 4.03 -23.78 15.73
N VAL A 371 2.76 -23.50 15.37
CA VAL A 371 1.92 -22.54 16.09
C VAL A 371 1.62 -23.04 17.50
N SER A 372 1.30 -24.31 17.67
CA SER A 372 1.01 -24.93 18.96
C SER A 372 2.23 -24.87 19.90
N GLN A 373 3.43 -25.08 19.37
CA GLN A 373 4.67 -24.92 20.10
C GLN A 373 4.93 -23.45 20.48
N ALA A 374 4.78 -22.52 19.52
CA ALA A 374 5.02 -21.09 19.72
C ALA A 374 4.04 -20.46 20.74
N LEU A 375 2.85 -21.02 20.91
CA LEU A 375 1.81 -20.54 21.83
C LEU A 375 1.74 -21.34 23.14
N ASP A 376 2.67 -22.24 23.39
CA ASP A 376 2.64 -23.17 24.56
C ASP A 376 1.30 -23.93 24.68
N GLY A 377 0.62 -24.19 23.56
CA GLY A 377 -0.71 -24.78 23.53
C GLY A 377 -0.73 -26.30 23.60
N GLY A 378 0.42 -26.95 23.46
CA GLY A 378 0.58 -28.38 23.50
C GLY A 378 -0.17 -29.13 22.38
N ARG A 379 -0.22 -30.45 22.48
CA ARG A 379 -0.82 -31.33 21.47
C ARG A 379 -2.30 -31.04 21.23
N SER A 380 -3.04 -30.65 22.26
CA SER A 380 -4.50 -30.41 22.18
C SER A 380 -4.82 -29.19 21.27
N LEU A 381 -4.06 -28.11 21.39
CA LEU A 381 -4.20 -26.96 20.50
C LEU A 381 -3.83 -27.33 19.06
N GLY A 382 -2.76 -28.09 18.85
CA GLY A 382 -2.35 -28.54 17.51
C GLY A 382 -3.44 -29.37 16.83
N GLU A 383 -4.07 -30.30 17.53
CA GLU A 383 -5.20 -31.08 16.99
C GLU A 383 -6.43 -30.18 16.71
N ARG A 384 -6.74 -29.22 17.58
CA ARG A 384 -7.84 -28.30 17.35
C ARG A 384 -7.62 -27.45 16.11
N LEU A 385 -6.42 -26.89 15.92
CA LEU A 385 -6.04 -26.06 14.74
C LEU A 385 -6.17 -26.81 13.42
N LYS A 386 -5.91 -28.13 13.39
CA LYS A 386 -6.09 -28.95 12.18
C LYS A 386 -7.57 -29.19 11.82
N ASN A 387 -8.45 -29.19 12.82
CA ASN A 387 -9.83 -29.63 12.70
C ASN A 387 -10.86 -28.51 12.94
N LEU A 388 -10.45 -27.23 12.86
CA LEU A 388 -11.38 -26.10 12.98
C LEU A 388 -12.40 -26.12 11.84
N PRO A 389 -13.70 -25.93 12.13
CA PRO A 389 -14.71 -25.73 11.10
C PRO A 389 -14.46 -24.46 10.29
N GLN A 390 -15.11 -24.36 9.14
CA GLN A 390 -15.07 -23.13 8.33
C GLN A 390 -15.58 -21.94 9.15
N ARG A 391 -14.90 -20.79 9.04
CA ARG A 391 -15.14 -19.55 9.79
C ARG A 391 -14.88 -19.64 11.30
N HIS A 392 -14.42 -20.76 11.80
CA HIS A 392 -13.91 -20.85 13.17
C HIS A 392 -12.42 -20.53 13.18
N CYS A 393 -11.99 -19.82 14.20
CA CYS A 393 -10.58 -19.49 14.40
C CYS A 393 -10.21 -19.49 15.88
N ILE A 394 -8.94 -19.69 16.17
CA ILE A 394 -8.34 -19.49 17.49
C ILE A 394 -7.75 -18.09 17.53
N VAL A 395 -8.20 -17.27 18.47
CA VAL A 395 -7.69 -15.94 18.72
C VAL A 395 -6.76 -15.97 19.94
N LYS A 396 -5.55 -15.43 19.77
CA LYS A 396 -4.57 -15.22 20.85
C LYS A 396 -4.15 -13.75 20.83
N SER A 397 -4.47 -13.02 21.88
CA SER A 397 -4.10 -11.61 22.00
C SER A 397 -3.18 -11.41 23.20
N ALA A 398 -1.95 -11.00 22.94
CA ALA A 398 -0.89 -10.77 23.97
C ALA A 398 -0.81 -11.94 24.97
N SER A 399 -0.87 -11.63 26.28
CA SER A 399 -0.82 -12.61 27.37
C SER A 399 -2.15 -13.34 27.62
N ASP A 400 -3.23 -13.01 26.89
CA ASP A 400 -4.53 -13.62 27.08
C ASP A 400 -4.48 -15.13 26.74
N ARG A 401 -5.35 -15.93 27.36
CA ARG A 401 -5.54 -17.31 26.92
C ARG A 401 -6.13 -17.31 25.50
N TRP A 402 -5.76 -18.31 24.70
CA TRP A 402 -6.37 -18.48 23.40
C TRP A 402 -7.89 -18.77 23.55
N THR A 403 -8.66 -18.26 22.62
CA THR A 403 -10.12 -18.37 22.61
C THR A 403 -10.58 -18.78 21.23
N GLU A 404 -11.45 -19.76 21.14
CA GLU A 404 -12.12 -20.10 19.88
C GLU A 404 -13.25 -19.12 19.58
N VAL A 405 -13.33 -18.69 18.31
CA VAL A 405 -14.27 -17.68 17.84
C VAL A 405 -14.88 -18.15 16.52
N GLU A 406 -16.19 -17.98 16.38
CA GLU A 406 -16.87 -18.06 15.09
C GLU A 406 -16.99 -16.65 14.48
N VAL A 407 -16.47 -16.47 13.26
CA VAL A 407 -16.58 -15.23 12.50
C VAL A 407 -17.97 -15.13 11.86
N PRO A 408 -18.73 -14.06 12.12
CA PRO A 408 -20.05 -13.87 11.53
C PRO A 408 -19.99 -13.77 10.00
N THR A 409 -21.05 -14.18 9.34
CA THR A 409 -21.21 -13.98 7.91
C THR A 409 -21.52 -12.52 7.61
N VAL A 410 -20.69 -11.87 6.81
CA VAL A 410 -20.95 -10.52 6.31
C VAL A 410 -21.78 -10.61 5.03
N ARG A 411 -22.97 -10.04 5.06
CA ARG A 411 -23.80 -9.93 3.85
C ARG A 411 -23.27 -8.81 2.97
N GLU A 412 -23.06 -9.13 1.71
CA GLU A 412 -22.68 -8.12 0.72
C GLU A 412 -23.88 -7.22 0.41
N ALA A 413 -23.66 -5.92 0.43
CA ALA A 413 -24.69 -4.95 0.06
C ALA A 413 -24.99 -5.06 -1.44
N LYS A 414 -26.27 -5.16 -1.78
CA LYS A 414 -26.75 -5.18 -3.18
C LYS A 414 -27.04 -3.75 -3.66
N VAL A 415 -26.00 -2.95 -3.74
CA VAL A 415 -26.08 -1.51 -4.08
C VAL A 415 -25.11 -1.23 -5.21
N ASP A 416 -25.53 -0.44 -6.19
CA ASP A 416 -24.63 0.08 -7.20
C ASP A 416 -23.71 1.17 -6.59
N TYR A 417 -22.42 1.08 -6.89
CA TYR A 417 -21.39 1.99 -6.44
C TYR A 417 -20.80 2.87 -7.55
N THR A 418 -21.34 2.79 -8.77
CA THR A 418 -20.80 3.48 -9.95
C THR A 418 -20.75 4.99 -9.74
N ASP A 419 -21.79 5.57 -9.17
CA ASP A 419 -21.85 7.01 -8.90
C ASP A 419 -20.82 7.45 -7.86
N LEU A 420 -20.71 6.73 -6.73
CA LEU A 420 -19.70 6.95 -5.70
C LEU A 420 -18.28 6.89 -6.30
N LEU A 421 -17.98 5.87 -7.11
CA LEU A 421 -16.69 5.70 -7.74
C LEU A 421 -16.39 6.83 -8.72
N ASN A 422 -17.37 7.27 -9.51
CA ASN A 422 -17.20 8.38 -10.46
C ASN A 422 -16.91 9.72 -9.74
N ARG A 423 -17.59 10.01 -8.63
CA ARG A 423 -17.31 11.21 -7.83
C ARG A 423 -15.89 11.16 -7.22
N SER A 424 -15.47 10.01 -6.68
CA SER A 424 -14.11 9.82 -6.21
C SER A 424 -13.07 9.99 -7.31
N ARG A 425 -13.31 9.45 -8.53
CA ARG A 425 -12.45 9.63 -9.70
C ARG A 425 -12.26 11.09 -10.10
N LEU A 426 -13.33 11.88 -10.06
CA LEU A 426 -13.28 13.31 -10.41
C LEU A 426 -12.47 14.13 -9.39
N THR A 427 -12.48 13.72 -8.12
CA THR A 427 -11.77 14.41 -7.05
C THR A 427 -10.31 13.97 -6.93
N ARG A 428 -10.03 12.67 -7.11
CA ARG A 428 -8.72 12.05 -6.78
C ARG A 428 -7.97 11.50 -7.98
N GLY A 429 -8.61 11.42 -9.13
CA GLY A 429 -8.02 10.90 -10.36
C GLY A 429 -7.93 11.97 -11.46
N ARG A 430 -7.19 11.62 -12.52
CA ARG A 430 -7.10 12.41 -13.75
C ARG A 430 -7.51 11.53 -14.92
N ALA A 431 -8.17 12.14 -15.91
CA ALA A 431 -8.53 11.44 -17.16
C ALA A 431 -7.26 10.96 -17.87
N ARG A 432 -7.24 9.69 -18.30
CA ARG A 432 -6.06 9.09 -18.98
C ARG A 432 -5.63 9.87 -20.22
N ALA A 433 -6.56 10.41 -20.99
CA ALA A 433 -6.24 11.23 -22.14
C ALA A 433 -5.44 12.51 -21.79
N HIS A 434 -5.70 13.11 -20.63
CA HIS A 434 -4.92 14.26 -20.15
C HIS A 434 -3.54 13.83 -19.68
N ILE A 435 -3.45 12.69 -18.98
CA ILE A 435 -2.17 12.14 -18.51
C ILE A 435 -1.25 11.81 -19.69
N GLU A 436 -1.77 11.15 -20.74
CA GLU A 436 -0.98 10.84 -21.94
C GLU A 436 -0.51 12.11 -22.67
N ARG A 437 -1.32 13.15 -22.71
CA ARG A 437 -0.91 14.43 -23.27
C ARG A 437 0.24 15.04 -22.50
N ASP A 438 0.13 15.10 -21.17
CA ASP A 438 1.20 15.63 -20.32
C ASP A 438 2.51 14.83 -20.45
N ILE A 439 2.41 13.50 -20.54
CA ILE A 439 3.55 12.61 -20.77
C ILE A 439 4.17 12.92 -22.14
N ALA A 440 3.36 13.00 -23.20
CA ALA A 440 3.81 13.28 -24.55
C ALA A 440 4.50 14.67 -24.65
N GLU A 441 3.95 15.69 -24.00
CA GLU A 441 4.54 17.03 -23.94
C GLU A 441 5.90 17.02 -23.23
N ARG A 442 6.04 16.31 -22.10
CA ARG A 442 7.35 16.17 -21.43
C ARG A 442 8.37 15.44 -22.31
N GLN A 443 7.97 14.36 -22.97
CA GLN A 443 8.83 13.59 -23.87
C GLN A 443 9.24 14.41 -25.10
N ALA A 444 8.34 15.20 -25.68
CA ALA A 444 8.64 16.12 -26.78
C ALA A 444 9.62 17.25 -26.34
N GLY A 445 9.51 17.74 -25.10
CA GLY A 445 10.46 18.68 -24.53
C GLY A 445 11.87 18.09 -24.39
N ILE A 446 11.98 16.82 -24.00
CA ILE A 446 13.26 16.11 -23.92
C ILE A 446 13.89 15.98 -25.31
N ASN A 447 13.15 15.59 -26.33
CA ASN A 447 13.64 15.43 -27.70
C ASN A 447 14.15 16.76 -28.28
N ARG A 448 13.40 17.85 -28.10
CA ARG A 448 13.83 19.20 -28.53
C ARG A 448 15.12 19.64 -27.88
N SER A 449 15.31 19.39 -26.61
CA SER A 449 16.57 19.72 -25.91
C SER A 449 17.76 18.88 -26.40
N VAL A 450 17.52 17.74 -26.99
CA VAL A 450 18.54 16.89 -27.63
C VAL A 450 18.93 17.46 -28.99
N ASP A 451 17.94 17.86 -29.80
CA ASP A 451 18.15 18.43 -31.14
C ASP A 451 18.90 19.75 -31.05
N GLU A 452 18.54 20.67 -30.14
CA GLU A 452 19.25 21.94 -29.90
C GLU A 452 20.71 21.76 -29.49
N VAL A 453 21.03 20.67 -28.78
CA VAL A 453 22.42 20.35 -28.42
C VAL A 453 23.19 19.79 -29.61
N LEU A 454 22.56 19.02 -30.48
CA LEU A 454 23.18 18.47 -31.68
C LEU A 454 23.47 19.60 -32.71
N ASP A 455 22.50 20.49 -32.92
CA ASP A 455 22.67 21.67 -33.82
C ASP A 455 23.76 22.65 -33.34
N ALA A 456 24.04 22.69 -32.03
CA ALA A 456 25.11 23.50 -31.47
C ALA A 456 26.52 22.87 -31.64
N TRP A 457 26.60 21.63 -32.11
CA TRP A 457 27.85 20.89 -32.35
C TRP A 457 28.18 20.74 -33.85
N GLU A 458 27.21 21.08 -34.73
CA GLU A 458 27.45 21.30 -36.17
C GLU A 458 27.82 22.77 -36.44
#